data_673de8f12bd7b5fe9b1dd31ab9d41e94
#
_entry.id   673de8f12bd7b5fe9b1dd31ab9d41e94
#
_cell.length_a   1.000
_cell.length_b   1.000
_cell.length_c   1.000
_cell.angle_alpha   90.00
_cell.angle_beta   90.00
_cell.angle_gamma   90.00
#
_symmetry.space_group_name_H-M   'P 1'
#
loop_
_entity.id
_entity.type
_entity.pdbx_description
1 polymer ?
#
loop_
_entity_poly.entity_id
_entity_poly.type
_entity_poly.pdbx_seq_one_letter_code
_entity_poly.pdbx_strand_id
1 'polypeptide(L)'
;YAKGAFTGATEDHDGLIQEADGGMLFLDEVHRLPPEGQEMIFYFMDHGTYNRLGETAKTHHADVRLVCATTEDPESSLLQTFVRRIPIMIKMPSFGQRSAREQLQLLRQLLGIEANRTEKDIKLSEDVVKALLGSVTFGNVGQLKSNIQLVCAQAFLNSMQDENEMEIEFDSLPQNIKDGIPRLANNRTELSKLSRLLEPMMVVHPNDASKIQSESDSYELPYNLYEIIGSKASLLKEEGLDQPAINNFILTDINLHLKSFYREAKVDQKETNLNEIVDQSTIDLTKKIKERLQNDYVYNAGDNFIYAMSLHISSFIKRIRSGKPMRAVSGDIVTMVKDYPEDLRLAEQVKKMIEQYY
;
A
#
# COMPACT_ATOMS: atom_id res chain seq x y z
N TYR A 1 11.11 -27.79 -9.14
CA TYR A 1 11.97 -28.09 -10.30
C TYR A 1 12.91 -29.22 -10.01
N ALA A 2 13.31 -29.92 -11.07
CA ALA A 2 14.31 -30.96 -10.97
C ALA A 2 15.72 -30.38 -11.11
N LYS A 3 16.71 -31.10 -10.56
CA LYS A 3 18.13 -30.79 -10.76
C LYS A 3 18.45 -30.69 -12.25
N GLY A 4 19.11 -29.60 -12.65
CA GLY A 4 19.48 -29.34 -14.05
C GLY A 4 18.38 -28.74 -14.92
N ALA A 5 17.21 -28.41 -14.36
CA ALA A 5 16.10 -27.79 -15.09
C ALA A 5 16.45 -26.42 -15.71
N PHE A 6 17.40 -25.71 -15.10
CA PHE A 6 17.94 -24.44 -15.58
C PHE A 6 19.35 -24.20 -15.01
N THR A 7 20.04 -23.18 -15.51
CA THR A 7 21.38 -22.82 -15.03
C THR A 7 21.30 -22.39 -13.56
N GLY A 8 21.93 -23.17 -12.66
CA GLY A 8 21.89 -22.95 -11.21
C GLY A 8 20.97 -23.90 -10.44
N ALA A 9 20.21 -24.78 -11.10
CA ALA A 9 19.43 -25.83 -10.45
C ALA A 9 20.35 -26.99 -10.03
N THR A 10 20.98 -26.87 -8.87
CA THR A 10 21.95 -27.83 -8.33
C THR A 10 21.31 -29.01 -7.63
N GLU A 11 20.09 -28.85 -7.14
CA GLU A 11 19.33 -29.85 -6.38
C GLU A 11 17.88 -29.88 -6.85
N ASP A 12 17.15 -30.95 -6.51
CA ASP A 12 15.69 -30.98 -6.67
C ASP A 12 15.03 -30.08 -5.66
N HIS A 13 14.00 -29.35 -6.09
CA HIS A 13 13.22 -28.48 -5.22
C HIS A 13 11.73 -28.73 -5.41
N ASP A 14 11.02 -28.92 -4.31
CA ASP A 14 9.58 -29.08 -4.35
C ASP A 14 8.91 -27.75 -4.71
N GLY A 15 7.77 -27.81 -5.38
CA GLY A 15 6.96 -26.67 -5.74
C GLY A 15 5.77 -26.53 -4.80
N LEU A 16 5.08 -25.39 -4.90
CA LEU A 16 3.94 -25.04 -4.04
C LEU A 16 2.82 -26.11 -4.05
N ILE A 17 2.62 -26.81 -5.17
CA ILE A 17 1.62 -27.90 -5.24
C ILE A 17 2.02 -29.06 -4.32
N GLN A 18 3.32 -29.42 -4.30
CA GLN A 18 3.81 -30.49 -3.42
C GLN A 18 3.76 -30.07 -1.95
N GLU A 19 4.11 -28.83 -1.65
CA GLU A 19 4.07 -28.29 -0.30
C GLU A 19 2.65 -28.20 0.24
N ALA A 20 1.66 -28.00 -0.65
CA ALA A 20 0.25 -27.94 -0.30
C ALA A 20 -0.45 -29.30 -0.29
N ASP A 21 0.27 -30.41 -0.53
CA ASP A 21 -0.33 -31.75 -0.58
C ASP A 21 -1.06 -32.13 0.70
N GLY A 22 -2.30 -32.62 0.58
CA GLY A 22 -3.24 -32.85 1.69
C GLY A 22 -3.86 -31.59 2.28
N GLY A 23 -3.61 -30.40 1.69
CA GLY A 23 -4.05 -29.12 2.19
C GLY A 23 -4.74 -28.22 1.16
N MET A 24 -4.38 -26.95 1.18
CA MET A 24 -4.95 -25.90 0.33
C MET A 24 -3.87 -25.04 -0.29
N LEU A 25 -4.03 -24.71 -1.57
CA LEU A 25 -3.22 -23.73 -2.28
C LEU A 25 -4.10 -22.52 -2.67
N PHE A 26 -3.70 -21.34 -2.20
CA PHE A 26 -4.34 -20.08 -2.56
C PHE A 26 -3.58 -19.43 -3.71
N LEU A 27 -4.28 -19.13 -4.80
CA LEU A 27 -3.74 -18.43 -5.97
C LEU A 27 -4.36 -17.04 -6.06
N ASP A 28 -3.61 -16.04 -5.66
CA ASP A 28 -4.05 -14.65 -5.78
C ASP A 28 -3.79 -14.13 -7.19
N GLU A 29 -4.66 -13.23 -7.67
CA GLU A 29 -4.62 -12.62 -8.99
C GLU A 29 -4.44 -13.65 -10.13
N VAL A 30 -5.22 -14.73 -10.06
CA VAL A 30 -5.10 -15.89 -10.95
C VAL A 30 -5.20 -15.54 -12.44
N HIS A 31 -5.85 -14.41 -12.79
CA HIS A 31 -5.91 -13.89 -14.16
C HIS A 31 -4.54 -13.51 -14.74
N ARG A 32 -3.51 -13.35 -13.90
CA ARG A 32 -2.14 -13.07 -14.34
C ARG A 32 -1.37 -14.30 -14.78
N LEU A 33 -1.90 -15.49 -14.53
CA LEU A 33 -1.32 -16.69 -15.10
C LEU A 33 -1.45 -16.64 -16.63
N PRO A 34 -0.35 -16.86 -17.36
CA PRO A 34 -0.42 -17.00 -18.80
C PRO A 34 -1.31 -18.19 -19.17
N PRO A 35 -1.84 -18.25 -20.40
CA PRO A 35 -2.74 -19.33 -20.84
C PRO A 35 -2.16 -20.72 -20.56
N GLU A 36 -0.87 -20.93 -20.80
CA GLU A 36 -0.18 -22.19 -20.55
C GLU A 36 -0.18 -22.55 -19.05
N GLY A 37 0.00 -21.55 -18.18
CA GLY A 37 -0.08 -21.75 -16.72
C GLY A 37 -1.50 -22.09 -16.26
N GLN A 38 -2.51 -21.47 -16.84
CA GLN A 38 -3.91 -21.81 -16.59
C GLN A 38 -4.22 -23.24 -17.06
N GLU A 39 -3.71 -23.68 -18.22
CA GLU A 39 -3.87 -25.04 -18.72
C GLU A 39 -3.17 -26.06 -17.80
N MET A 40 -2.00 -25.76 -17.28
CA MET A 40 -1.30 -26.65 -16.33
C MET A 40 -2.07 -26.80 -15.03
N ILE A 41 -2.60 -25.73 -14.47
CA ILE A 41 -3.42 -25.79 -13.24
C ILE A 41 -4.71 -26.56 -13.50
N PHE A 42 -5.37 -26.32 -14.63
CA PHE A 42 -6.57 -27.06 -14.93
C PHE A 42 -6.33 -28.56 -15.14
N TYR A 43 -5.20 -28.94 -15.79
CA TYR A 43 -4.80 -30.34 -15.92
C TYR A 43 -4.60 -30.99 -14.54
N PHE A 44 -3.94 -30.27 -13.64
CA PHE A 44 -3.77 -30.70 -12.25
C PHE A 44 -5.12 -30.89 -11.54
N MET A 45 -6.06 -29.96 -11.72
CA MET A 45 -7.40 -30.09 -11.13
C MET A 45 -8.18 -31.33 -11.60
N ASP A 46 -7.99 -31.72 -12.87
CA ASP A 46 -8.66 -32.89 -13.45
C ASP A 46 -8.04 -34.24 -13.05
N HIS A 47 -6.71 -34.27 -12.89
CA HIS A 47 -5.96 -35.52 -12.77
C HIS A 47 -5.26 -35.69 -11.41
N GLY A 48 -5.13 -34.62 -10.62
CA GLY A 48 -4.35 -34.64 -9.38
C GLY A 48 -2.86 -34.87 -9.60
N THR A 49 -2.38 -34.66 -10.84
CA THR A 49 -0.98 -34.97 -11.24
C THR A 49 -0.31 -33.74 -11.84
N TYR A 50 1.01 -33.67 -11.64
CA TYR A 50 1.85 -32.62 -12.21
C TYR A 50 3.27 -33.12 -12.47
N ASN A 51 4.01 -32.40 -13.29
CA ASN A 51 5.42 -32.65 -13.54
C ASN A 51 6.27 -31.49 -13.00
N ARG A 52 7.44 -31.79 -12.45
CA ARG A 52 8.40 -30.75 -12.09
C ARG A 52 9.04 -30.17 -13.36
N LEU A 53 9.39 -28.91 -13.32
CA LEU A 53 10.15 -28.28 -14.39
C LEU A 53 11.44 -29.03 -14.63
N GLY A 54 11.70 -29.41 -15.89
CA GLY A 54 12.87 -30.23 -16.29
C GLY A 54 12.66 -31.75 -16.24
N GLU A 55 11.50 -32.26 -15.78
CA GLU A 55 11.13 -33.66 -15.81
C GLU A 55 10.19 -33.97 -16.99
N THR A 56 10.52 -34.96 -17.81
CA THR A 56 9.68 -35.38 -18.93
C THR A 56 9.00 -36.73 -18.70
N ALA A 57 9.48 -37.52 -17.74
CA ALA A 57 9.06 -38.91 -17.57
C ALA A 57 8.48 -39.24 -16.17
N LYS A 58 8.57 -38.36 -15.22
CA LYS A 58 8.02 -38.57 -13.86
C LYS A 58 6.76 -37.75 -13.65
N THR A 59 5.69 -38.45 -13.26
CA THR A 59 4.42 -37.80 -12.88
C THR A 59 4.30 -37.87 -11.35
N HIS A 60 4.09 -36.71 -10.73
CA HIS A 60 3.87 -36.56 -9.29
C HIS A 60 2.38 -36.44 -9.03
N HIS A 61 1.94 -36.89 -7.86
CA HIS A 61 0.56 -36.76 -7.39
C HIS A 61 0.51 -35.84 -6.18
N ALA A 62 -0.57 -35.05 -6.09
CA ALA A 62 -0.90 -34.28 -4.89
C ALA A 62 -2.43 -34.13 -4.78
N ASP A 63 -2.92 -34.12 -3.57
CA ASP A 63 -4.34 -33.84 -3.26
C ASP A 63 -4.42 -32.45 -2.65
N VAL A 64 -4.75 -31.45 -3.47
CA VAL A 64 -4.72 -30.04 -3.08
C VAL A 64 -6.07 -29.39 -3.41
N ARG A 65 -6.65 -28.71 -2.41
CA ARG A 65 -7.79 -27.84 -2.65
C ARG A 65 -7.30 -26.49 -3.16
N LEU A 66 -7.74 -26.11 -4.37
CA LEU A 66 -7.40 -24.81 -4.95
C LEU A 66 -8.43 -23.75 -4.58
N VAL A 67 -7.95 -22.61 -4.13
CA VAL A 67 -8.73 -21.38 -3.93
C VAL A 67 -8.08 -20.30 -4.78
N CYS A 68 -8.89 -19.67 -5.66
CA CYS A 68 -8.40 -18.64 -6.58
C CYS A 68 -9.05 -17.29 -6.25
N ALA A 69 -8.30 -16.21 -6.31
CA ALA A 69 -8.82 -14.86 -6.23
C ALA A 69 -8.46 -14.07 -7.49
N THR A 70 -9.33 -13.13 -7.88
CA THR A 70 -9.09 -12.22 -8.99
C THR A 70 -9.86 -10.92 -8.79
N THR A 71 -9.29 -9.82 -9.24
CA THR A 71 -9.93 -8.50 -9.31
C THR A 71 -10.65 -8.27 -10.63
N GLU A 72 -10.36 -9.10 -11.64
CA GLU A 72 -10.95 -9.02 -12.97
C GLU A 72 -12.20 -9.91 -13.08
N ASP A 73 -12.99 -9.67 -14.12
CA ASP A 73 -14.12 -10.55 -14.44
C ASP A 73 -13.59 -11.89 -14.95
N PRO A 74 -13.86 -13.01 -14.24
CA PRO A 74 -13.35 -14.33 -14.60
C PRO A 74 -13.76 -14.79 -16.00
N GLU A 75 -14.94 -14.39 -16.49
CA GLU A 75 -15.43 -14.81 -17.81
C GLU A 75 -14.68 -14.19 -18.95
N SER A 76 -14.12 -12.99 -18.74
CA SER A 76 -13.37 -12.25 -19.77
C SER A 76 -11.85 -12.41 -19.64
N SER A 77 -11.33 -12.67 -18.46
CA SER A 77 -9.89 -12.66 -18.17
C SER A 77 -9.25 -14.04 -18.05
N LEU A 78 -10.07 -15.09 -17.89
CA LEU A 78 -9.60 -16.47 -17.74
C LEU A 78 -10.06 -17.34 -18.91
N LEU A 79 -9.33 -18.43 -19.16
CA LEU A 79 -9.79 -19.44 -20.12
C LEU A 79 -11.11 -20.05 -19.65
N GLN A 80 -12.08 -20.16 -20.54
CA GLN A 80 -13.40 -20.75 -20.22
C GLN A 80 -13.28 -22.19 -19.69
N THR A 81 -12.30 -22.92 -20.17
CA THR A 81 -11.97 -24.28 -19.67
C THR A 81 -11.53 -24.27 -18.21
N PHE A 82 -10.81 -23.23 -17.78
CA PHE A 82 -10.39 -23.04 -16.39
C PHE A 82 -11.60 -22.66 -15.50
N VAL A 83 -12.40 -21.67 -15.91
CA VAL A 83 -13.56 -21.19 -15.15
C VAL A 83 -14.57 -22.30 -14.88
N ARG A 84 -14.83 -23.17 -15.88
CA ARG A 84 -15.79 -24.28 -15.73
C ARG A 84 -15.40 -25.32 -14.68
N ARG A 85 -14.13 -25.37 -14.26
CA ARG A 85 -13.62 -26.31 -13.26
C ARG A 85 -13.60 -25.76 -11.85
N ILE A 86 -13.90 -24.47 -11.71
CA ILE A 86 -14.10 -23.83 -10.40
C ILE A 86 -15.60 -23.82 -10.11
N PRO A 87 -16.12 -24.81 -9.34
CA PRO A 87 -17.56 -25.00 -9.19
C PRO A 87 -18.23 -23.95 -8.31
N ILE A 88 -17.45 -23.26 -7.48
CA ILE A 88 -17.96 -22.27 -6.52
C ILE A 88 -17.31 -20.93 -6.81
N MET A 89 -18.15 -19.95 -7.17
CA MET A 89 -17.74 -18.57 -7.37
C MET A 89 -18.37 -17.68 -6.30
N ILE A 90 -17.56 -16.94 -5.57
CA ILE A 90 -18.00 -16.00 -4.55
C ILE A 90 -17.69 -14.59 -5.03
N LYS A 91 -18.70 -13.79 -5.33
CA LYS A 91 -18.53 -12.39 -5.71
C LYS A 91 -18.57 -11.52 -4.45
N MET A 92 -17.43 -10.96 -4.09
CA MET A 92 -17.32 -10.04 -2.96
C MET A 92 -17.92 -8.68 -3.32
N PRO A 93 -18.85 -8.11 -2.52
CA PRO A 93 -19.36 -6.77 -2.78
C PRO A 93 -18.27 -5.72 -2.52
N SER A 94 -18.23 -4.69 -3.35
CA SER A 94 -17.38 -3.52 -3.10
C SER A 94 -17.80 -2.82 -1.80
N PHE A 95 -16.91 -1.99 -1.23
CA PHE A 95 -17.19 -1.27 0.02
C PHE A 95 -18.48 -0.44 -0.09
N GLY A 96 -18.68 0.30 -1.17
CA GLY A 96 -19.87 1.12 -1.38
C GLY A 96 -21.17 0.35 -1.61
N GLN A 97 -21.09 -0.95 -1.94
CA GLN A 97 -22.28 -1.83 -2.07
C GLN A 97 -22.69 -2.49 -0.75
N ARG A 98 -21.84 -2.37 0.28
CA ARG A 98 -22.14 -2.91 1.61
C ARG A 98 -23.14 -2.03 2.34
N SER A 99 -23.94 -2.63 3.22
CA SER A 99 -24.85 -1.87 4.08
C SER A 99 -24.07 -0.94 5.03
N ALA A 100 -24.69 0.17 5.45
CA ALA A 100 -24.07 1.10 6.42
C ALA A 100 -23.64 0.38 7.72
N ARG A 101 -24.37 -0.64 8.14
CA ARG A 101 -24.02 -1.47 9.31
C ARG A 101 -22.73 -2.27 9.07
N GLU A 102 -22.59 -2.90 7.91
CA GLU A 102 -21.36 -3.65 7.55
C GLU A 102 -20.16 -2.73 7.38
N GLN A 103 -20.34 -1.56 6.76
CA GLN A 103 -19.29 -0.57 6.64
C GLN A 103 -18.79 -0.10 8.02
N LEU A 104 -19.72 0.18 8.95
CA LEU A 104 -19.40 0.56 10.31
C LEU A 104 -18.74 -0.57 11.09
N GLN A 105 -19.16 -1.81 10.89
CA GLN A 105 -18.57 -2.97 11.52
C GLN A 105 -17.13 -3.20 11.03
N LEU A 106 -16.86 -3.07 9.73
CA LEU A 106 -15.52 -3.13 9.17
C LEU A 106 -14.62 -2.02 9.74
N LEU A 107 -15.13 -0.78 9.82
CA LEU A 107 -14.41 0.32 10.44
C LEU A 107 -14.01 -0.01 11.88
N ARG A 108 -14.96 -0.48 12.70
CA ARG A 108 -14.70 -0.87 14.10
C ARG A 108 -13.67 -1.99 14.22
N GLN A 109 -13.73 -2.99 13.34
CA GLN A 109 -12.76 -4.09 13.32
C GLN A 109 -11.35 -3.60 13.00
N LEU A 110 -11.20 -2.75 11.98
CA LEU A 110 -9.91 -2.20 11.59
C LEU A 110 -9.34 -1.27 12.66
N LEU A 111 -10.18 -0.44 13.28
CA LEU A 111 -9.77 0.38 14.43
C LEU A 111 -9.38 -0.48 15.64
N GLY A 112 -10.07 -1.59 15.90
CA GLY A 112 -9.72 -2.53 16.97
C GLY A 112 -8.34 -3.17 16.77
N ILE A 113 -7.94 -3.45 15.52
CA ILE A 113 -6.60 -3.91 15.20
C ILE A 113 -5.57 -2.84 15.57
N GLU A 114 -5.82 -1.58 15.23
CA GLU A 114 -4.91 -0.48 15.56
C GLU A 114 -4.89 -0.17 17.07
N ALA A 115 -6.04 -0.27 17.76
CA ALA A 115 -6.12 -0.16 19.22
C ALA A 115 -5.27 -1.25 19.90
N ASN A 116 -5.34 -2.50 19.44
CA ASN A 116 -4.47 -3.57 19.92
C ASN A 116 -2.98 -3.31 19.70
N ARG A 117 -2.60 -2.71 18.57
CA ARG A 117 -1.20 -2.40 18.24
C ARG A 117 -0.62 -1.28 19.11
N THR A 118 -1.47 -0.31 19.45
CA THR A 118 -1.06 0.85 20.26
C THR A 118 -1.26 0.65 21.74
N GLU A 119 -1.98 -0.41 22.14
CA GLU A 119 -2.43 -0.67 23.52
C GLU A 119 -3.21 0.51 24.12
N LYS A 120 -3.90 1.31 23.27
CA LYS A 120 -4.64 2.50 23.65
C LYS A 120 -6.09 2.43 23.17
N ASP A 121 -6.97 3.05 23.94
CA ASP A 121 -8.34 3.31 23.50
C ASP A 121 -8.35 4.36 22.39
N ILE A 122 -9.08 4.09 21.31
CA ILE A 122 -9.23 5.03 20.19
C ILE A 122 -10.59 5.70 20.26
N LYS A 123 -10.59 7.04 20.36
CA LYS A 123 -11.79 7.86 20.38
C LYS A 123 -11.96 8.60 19.06
N LEU A 124 -13.20 8.57 18.52
CA LEU A 124 -13.55 9.22 17.26
C LEU A 124 -14.92 9.90 17.39
N SER A 125 -15.03 11.14 16.93
CA SER A 125 -16.32 11.80 16.77
C SER A 125 -17.10 11.22 15.58
N GLU A 126 -18.42 11.44 15.57
CA GLU A 126 -19.31 11.08 14.45
C GLU A 126 -18.80 11.61 13.11
N ASP A 127 -18.24 12.83 13.07
CA ASP A 127 -17.74 13.44 11.84
C ASP A 127 -16.46 12.76 11.33
N VAL A 128 -15.58 12.32 12.22
CA VAL A 128 -14.40 11.52 11.84
C VAL A 128 -14.81 10.19 11.23
N VAL A 129 -15.79 9.50 11.83
CA VAL A 129 -16.34 8.26 11.29
C VAL A 129 -16.93 8.48 9.91
N LYS A 130 -17.74 9.53 9.71
CA LYS A 130 -18.32 9.89 8.40
C LYS A 130 -17.23 10.21 7.38
N ALA A 131 -16.21 10.98 7.77
CA ALA A 131 -15.08 11.30 6.90
C ALA A 131 -14.35 10.03 6.44
N LEU A 132 -14.03 9.13 7.35
CA LEU A 132 -13.35 7.86 7.03
C LEU A 132 -14.16 6.99 6.07
N LEU A 133 -15.45 6.76 6.37
CA LEU A 133 -16.32 5.93 5.53
C LEU A 133 -16.56 6.56 4.15
N GLY A 134 -16.78 7.88 4.10
CA GLY A 134 -17.00 8.61 2.85
C GLY A 134 -15.73 8.83 2.01
N SER A 135 -14.54 8.66 2.60
CA SER A 135 -13.26 8.78 1.87
C SER A 135 -12.93 7.57 1.00
N VAL A 136 -13.61 6.44 1.23
CA VAL A 136 -13.37 5.21 0.47
C VAL A 136 -13.95 5.32 -0.94
N THR A 137 -13.11 5.12 -1.94
CA THR A 137 -13.47 5.17 -3.35
C THR A 137 -13.14 3.83 -4.03
N PHE A 138 -12.25 3.84 -5.01
CA PHE A 138 -11.89 2.66 -5.79
C PHE A 138 -11.07 1.62 -5.02
N GLY A 139 -10.32 2.03 -4.00
CA GLY A 139 -9.45 1.14 -3.22
C GLY A 139 -10.17 0.27 -2.18
N ASN A 140 -11.53 0.34 -2.11
CA ASN A 140 -12.37 -0.53 -1.28
C ASN A 140 -11.90 -0.63 0.19
N VAL A 141 -11.93 -1.83 0.77
CA VAL A 141 -11.54 -2.10 2.17
C VAL A 141 -10.06 -1.82 2.42
N GLY A 142 -9.19 -2.07 1.43
CA GLY A 142 -7.76 -1.74 1.52
C GLY A 142 -7.53 -0.24 1.73
N GLN A 143 -8.26 0.62 1.01
CA GLN A 143 -8.19 2.07 1.20
C GLN A 143 -8.68 2.47 2.60
N LEU A 144 -9.79 1.88 3.08
CA LEU A 144 -10.27 2.14 4.44
C LEU A 144 -9.20 1.79 5.47
N LYS A 145 -8.59 0.59 5.36
CA LYS A 145 -7.52 0.12 6.25
C LYS A 145 -6.37 1.13 6.31
N SER A 146 -5.90 1.57 5.15
CA SER A 146 -4.78 2.51 5.08
C SER A 146 -5.13 3.91 5.57
N ASN A 147 -6.35 4.40 5.30
CA ASN A 147 -6.80 5.66 5.85
C ASN A 147 -6.85 5.61 7.39
N ILE A 148 -7.34 4.49 7.96
CA ILE A 148 -7.35 4.26 9.41
C ILE A 148 -5.92 4.24 9.96
N GLN A 149 -5.01 3.49 9.35
CA GLN A 149 -3.61 3.42 9.79
C GLN A 149 -2.95 4.81 9.79
N LEU A 150 -3.20 5.60 8.76
CA LEU A 150 -2.66 6.95 8.65
C LEU A 150 -3.17 7.85 9.79
N VAL A 151 -4.48 7.87 10.04
CA VAL A 151 -5.04 8.76 11.08
C VAL A 151 -4.70 8.28 12.49
N CYS A 152 -4.62 6.97 12.71
CA CYS A 152 -4.17 6.40 13.98
C CYS A 152 -2.69 6.72 14.25
N ALA A 153 -1.83 6.61 13.22
CA ALA A 153 -0.42 6.98 13.34
C ALA A 153 -0.25 8.46 13.72
N GLN A 154 -1.05 9.34 13.12
CA GLN A 154 -1.04 10.78 13.44
C GLN A 154 -1.54 11.05 14.86
N ALA A 155 -2.65 10.42 15.25
CA ALA A 155 -3.20 10.57 16.61
C ALA A 155 -2.24 10.01 17.67
N PHE A 156 -1.57 8.89 17.36
CA PHE A 156 -0.56 8.31 18.24
C PHE A 156 0.60 9.28 18.52
N LEU A 157 1.11 9.97 17.48
CA LEU A 157 2.13 11.00 17.64
C LEU A 157 1.68 12.14 18.58
N ASN A 158 0.43 12.56 18.45
CA ASN A 158 -0.12 13.64 19.27
C ASN A 158 -0.38 13.20 20.73
N SER A 159 -0.66 11.91 20.95
CA SER A 159 -0.99 11.32 22.24
C SER A 159 0.17 10.61 22.94
N MET A 160 1.44 10.87 22.54
CA MET A 160 2.61 10.22 23.13
C MET A 160 2.77 10.49 24.64
N GLN A 161 2.14 11.56 25.15
CA GLN A 161 2.16 11.90 26.58
C GLN A 161 0.98 11.30 27.35
N ASP A 162 -0.07 10.84 26.66
CA ASP A 162 -1.22 10.16 27.26
C ASP A 162 -1.00 8.65 27.23
N GLU A 163 -0.97 8.01 28.39
CA GLU A 163 -0.64 6.58 28.46
C GLU A 163 -1.75 5.65 27.94
N ASN A 164 -3.02 6.04 28.03
CA ASN A 164 -4.14 5.11 27.83
C ASN A 164 -5.08 5.43 26.68
N GLU A 165 -5.09 6.66 26.16
CA GLU A 165 -6.10 7.12 25.21
C GLU A 165 -5.47 7.80 24.00
N MET A 166 -6.14 7.68 22.87
CA MET A 166 -5.77 8.32 21.62
C MET A 166 -7.04 8.85 20.95
N GLU A 167 -7.16 10.17 20.82
CA GLU A 167 -8.28 10.81 20.13
C GLU A 167 -7.90 11.19 18.71
N ILE A 168 -8.76 10.82 17.75
CA ILE A 168 -8.63 11.24 16.36
C ILE A 168 -9.52 12.46 16.16
N GLU A 169 -8.90 13.63 16.10
CA GLU A 169 -9.58 14.91 15.89
C GLU A 169 -9.88 15.14 14.41
N PHE A 170 -11.06 15.70 14.11
CA PHE A 170 -11.45 16.00 12.73
C PHE A 170 -10.49 17.00 12.06
N ASP A 171 -10.02 18.01 12.78
CA ASP A 171 -9.13 19.04 12.25
C ASP A 171 -7.75 18.49 11.87
N SER A 172 -7.32 17.42 12.50
CA SER A 172 -6.06 16.74 12.21
C SER A 172 -6.12 15.83 10.99
N LEU A 173 -7.32 15.52 10.47
CA LEU A 173 -7.46 14.61 9.33
C LEU A 173 -6.82 15.17 8.05
N PRO A 174 -6.18 14.33 7.22
CA PRO A 174 -5.78 14.70 5.86
C PRO A 174 -6.97 15.16 5.00
N GLN A 175 -6.74 16.09 4.09
CA GLN A 175 -7.81 16.69 3.26
C GLN A 175 -8.58 15.64 2.45
N ASN A 176 -7.90 14.66 1.88
CA ASN A 176 -8.52 13.57 1.12
C ASN A 176 -9.50 12.72 1.96
N ILE A 177 -9.31 12.67 3.29
CA ILE A 177 -10.22 12.00 4.21
C ILE A 177 -11.36 12.96 4.59
N LYS A 178 -11.09 14.23 4.87
CA LYS A 178 -12.12 15.26 5.11
C LYS A 178 -13.12 15.36 3.97
N ASP A 179 -12.67 15.23 2.73
CA ASP A 179 -13.50 15.22 1.53
C ASP A 179 -14.49 14.05 1.48
N GLY A 180 -14.36 13.08 2.38
CA GLY A 180 -15.34 12.01 2.55
C GLY A 180 -16.70 12.51 3.01
N ILE A 181 -16.78 13.56 3.83
CA ILE A 181 -18.08 14.11 4.28
C ILE A 181 -18.91 14.65 3.11
N PRO A 182 -18.43 15.57 2.25
CA PRO A 182 -19.22 16.03 1.12
C PRO A 182 -19.55 14.92 0.13
N ARG A 183 -18.67 13.91 -0.05
CA ARG A 183 -19.00 12.75 -0.88
C ARG A 183 -20.16 11.93 -0.31
N LEU A 184 -20.15 11.67 0.99
CA LEU A 184 -21.23 10.96 1.67
C LEU A 184 -22.53 11.78 1.65
N ALA A 185 -22.46 13.12 1.78
CA ALA A 185 -23.61 14.01 1.75
C ALA A 185 -24.34 14.00 0.38
N ASN A 186 -23.64 13.70 -0.71
CA ASN A 186 -24.26 13.54 -2.03
C ASN A 186 -25.20 12.33 -2.08
N ASN A 187 -25.04 11.35 -1.19
CA ASN A 187 -25.95 10.21 -1.04
C ASN A 187 -26.77 10.34 0.26
N ARG A 188 -27.80 11.17 0.24
CA ARG A 188 -28.64 11.48 1.41
C ARG A 188 -29.22 10.24 2.09
N THR A 189 -29.55 9.20 1.31
CA THR A 189 -30.13 7.97 1.84
C THR A 189 -29.12 7.20 2.69
N GLU A 190 -27.89 7.07 2.21
CA GLU A 190 -26.82 6.37 2.95
C GLU A 190 -26.39 7.18 4.18
N LEU A 191 -26.27 8.50 4.04
CA LEU A 191 -25.97 9.40 5.17
C LEU A 191 -27.02 9.27 6.27
N SER A 192 -28.33 9.25 5.93
CA SER A 192 -29.41 9.11 6.90
C SER A 192 -29.38 7.73 7.60
N LYS A 193 -29.08 6.66 6.89
CA LYS A 193 -28.92 5.31 7.47
C LYS A 193 -27.75 5.27 8.43
N LEU A 194 -26.63 5.84 8.03
CA LEU A 194 -25.41 5.88 8.82
C LEU A 194 -25.58 6.69 10.10
N SER A 195 -26.14 7.91 10.02
CA SER A 195 -26.36 8.79 11.18
C SER A 195 -27.28 8.19 12.24
N ARG A 196 -28.17 7.25 11.86
CA ARG A 196 -28.99 6.52 12.84
C ARG A 196 -28.24 5.45 13.62
N LEU A 197 -27.09 5.01 13.11
CA LEU A 197 -26.27 3.96 13.70
C LEU A 197 -25.08 4.52 14.47
N LEU A 198 -24.75 5.79 14.27
CA LEU A 198 -23.62 6.45 14.90
C LEU A 198 -23.98 7.03 16.26
N GLU A 199 -23.06 6.87 17.19
CA GLU A 199 -23.05 7.56 18.47
C GLU A 199 -22.24 8.86 18.33
N PRO A 200 -22.48 9.90 19.15
CA PRO A 200 -21.73 11.15 19.08
C PRO A 200 -20.22 10.95 19.22
N MET A 201 -19.82 9.97 20.02
CA MET A 201 -18.43 9.56 20.24
C MET A 201 -18.34 8.04 20.19
N MET A 202 -17.54 7.53 19.28
CA MET A 202 -17.19 6.10 19.22
C MET A 202 -15.89 5.87 19.98
N VAL A 203 -15.90 4.89 20.88
CA VAL A 203 -14.70 4.42 21.57
C VAL A 203 -14.44 2.97 21.17
N VAL A 204 -13.20 2.68 20.80
CA VAL A 204 -12.75 1.33 20.42
C VAL A 204 -11.61 0.92 21.33
N HIS A 205 -11.81 -0.18 22.04
CA HIS A 205 -10.85 -0.71 23.00
C HIS A 205 -9.91 -1.75 22.37
N PRO A 206 -8.70 -1.96 22.92
CA PRO A 206 -7.74 -2.94 22.42
C PRO A 206 -8.28 -4.36 22.27
N ASN A 207 -9.28 -4.77 23.03
CA ASN A 207 -9.85 -6.11 22.98
C ASN A 207 -11.11 -6.23 22.11
N ASP A 208 -11.56 -5.13 21.49
CA ASP A 208 -12.74 -5.09 20.63
C ASP A 208 -12.51 -5.72 19.24
N ALA A 209 -11.27 -5.91 18.85
CA ALA A 209 -10.94 -6.72 17.68
C ALA A 209 -11.35 -8.16 17.96
N SER A 210 -12.58 -8.51 17.60
CA SER A 210 -13.04 -9.90 17.64
C SER A 210 -12.00 -10.80 16.98
N LYS A 211 -11.53 -11.76 17.69
CA LYS A 211 -10.69 -12.96 17.50
C LYS A 211 -10.45 -13.48 16.06
N ILE A 212 -10.32 -12.63 15.08
CA ILE A 212 -9.72 -12.98 13.81
C ILE A 212 -8.26 -12.51 13.93
N GLN A 213 -7.46 -13.31 14.61
CA GLN A 213 -6.03 -13.32 14.36
C GLN A 213 -5.87 -13.72 12.90
N SER A 214 -5.68 -12.75 12.02
CA SER A 214 -5.08 -13.00 10.74
C SER A 214 -3.63 -13.45 11.02
N GLU A 215 -3.35 -14.72 10.85
CA GLU A 215 -1.99 -15.16 10.57
C GLU A 215 -1.47 -14.27 9.46
N SER A 216 -0.30 -13.69 9.65
CA SER A 216 0.46 -12.77 8.80
C SER A 216 -0.14 -12.53 7.40
N ASP A 217 -1.02 -11.56 7.32
CA ASP A 217 -1.57 -11.10 6.06
C ASP A 217 -0.41 -10.46 5.28
N SER A 218 -0.14 -10.92 4.08
CA SER A 218 0.87 -10.33 3.19
C SER A 218 0.60 -8.85 2.85
N TYR A 219 -0.55 -8.35 3.28
CA TYR A 219 -0.94 -6.94 3.28
C TYR A 219 -0.59 -6.19 4.58
N GLU A 220 -0.03 -6.84 5.59
CA GLU A 220 0.53 -6.12 6.72
C GLU A 220 1.80 -5.39 6.29
N LEU A 221 1.85 -4.10 6.61
CA LEU A 221 3.10 -3.35 6.52
C LEU A 221 4.18 -4.13 7.28
N PRO A 222 5.30 -4.51 6.63
CA PRO A 222 6.33 -5.38 7.21
C PRO A 222 7.06 -4.75 8.41
N TYR A 223 6.60 -3.58 8.88
CA TYR A 223 7.22 -2.80 9.94
C TYR A 223 6.19 -2.49 11.02
N ASN A 224 6.61 -2.56 12.26
CA ASN A 224 5.85 -2.01 13.38
C ASN A 224 5.85 -0.47 13.22
N LEU A 225 4.81 0.06 12.56
CA LEU A 225 4.69 1.48 12.22
C LEU A 225 4.82 2.37 13.47
N TYR A 226 4.26 1.93 14.59
CA TYR A 226 4.27 2.69 15.84
C TYR A 226 5.65 2.71 16.52
N GLU A 227 6.42 1.62 16.40
CA GLU A 227 7.81 1.58 16.89
C GLU A 227 8.71 2.51 16.08
N ILE A 228 8.52 2.55 14.75
CA ILE A 228 9.24 3.48 13.87
C ILE A 228 8.86 4.93 14.20
N ILE A 229 7.57 5.20 14.42
CA ILE A 229 7.09 6.54 14.81
C ILE A 229 7.74 6.95 16.13
N GLY A 230 7.69 6.07 17.15
CA GLY A 230 8.23 6.35 18.47
C GLY A 230 9.73 6.62 18.46
N SER A 231 10.51 5.77 17.79
CA SER A 231 11.96 5.91 17.69
C SER A 231 12.39 7.17 16.91
N LYS A 232 11.71 7.46 15.78
CA LYS A 232 11.98 8.67 14.98
C LYS A 232 11.55 9.95 15.70
N ALA A 233 10.40 9.94 16.39
CA ALA A 233 9.94 11.09 17.16
C ALA A 233 10.91 11.41 18.30
N SER A 234 11.39 10.40 19.04
CA SER A 234 12.37 10.58 20.10
C SER A 234 13.67 11.15 19.58
N LEU A 235 14.20 10.59 18.47
CA LEU A 235 15.43 11.08 17.83
C LEU A 235 15.31 12.54 17.37
N LEU A 236 14.20 12.91 16.73
CA LEU A 236 13.99 14.28 16.23
C LEU A 236 13.77 15.28 17.37
N LYS A 237 13.20 14.83 18.50
CA LYS A 237 13.05 15.63 19.72
C LYS A 237 14.40 15.88 20.40
N GLU A 238 15.28 14.87 20.47
CA GLU A 238 16.66 15.03 20.97
C GLU A 238 17.47 16.00 20.11
N GLU A 239 17.20 16.05 18.79
CA GLU A 239 17.81 17.03 17.88
C GLU A 239 17.22 18.46 18.00
N GLY A 240 16.26 18.68 18.90
CA GLY A 240 15.70 20.00 19.21
C GLY A 240 14.64 20.49 18.23
N LEU A 241 14.01 19.61 17.44
CA LEU A 241 12.88 19.99 16.61
C LEU A 241 11.63 20.21 17.48
N ASP A 242 10.82 21.19 17.07
CA ASP A 242 9.50 21.41 17.69
C ASP A 242 8.48 20.34 17.26
N GLN A 243 7.43 20.16 18.04
CA GLN A 243 6.42 19.13 17.80
C GLN A 243 5.76 19.23 16.41
N PRO A 244 5.40 20.42 15.89
CA PRO A 244 4.88 20.55 14.54
C PRO A 244 5.84 20.09 13.44
N ALA A 245 7.13 20.34 13.57
CA ALA A 245 8.15 19.91 12.62
C ALA A 245 8.34 18.38 12.68
N ILE A 246 8.34 17.79 13.86
CA ILE A 246 8.39 16.33 14.09
C ILE A 246 7.18 15.67 13.41
N ASN A 247 5.98 16.16 13.68
CA ASN A 247 4.75 15.63 13.10
C ASN A 247 4.75 15.68 11.57
N ASN A 248 5.15 16.82 10.99
CA ASN A 248 5.22 16.98 9.53
C ASN A 248 6.27 16.04 8.90
N PHE A 249 7.40 15.84 9.54
CA PHE A 249 8.46 14.94 9.05
C PHE A 249 7.96 13.50 9.04
N ILE A 250 7.42 13.04 10.17
CA ILE A 250 6.95 11.65 10.32
C ILE A 250 5.74 11.38 9.44
N LEU A 251 4.80 12.30 9.32
CA LEU A 251 3.66 12.17 8.39
C LEU A 251 4.09 12.05 6.94
N THR A 252 5.10 12.81 6.53
CA THR A 252 5.66 12.73 5.19
C THR A 252 6.30 11.35 4.95
N ASP A 253 7.05 10.85 5.91
CA ASP A 253 7.70 9.55 5.86
C ASP A 253 6.68 8.40 5.82
N ILE A 254 5.66 8.44 6.69
CA ILE A 254 4.55 7.48 6.69
C ILE A 254 3.80 7.49 5.36
N ASN A 255 3.47 8.67 4.84
CA ASN A 255 2.80 8.80 3.56
C ASN A 255 3.63 8.24 2.40
N LEU A 256 4.95 8.39 2.43
CA LEU A 256 5.84 7.80 1.44
C LEU A 256 5.84 6.27 1.52
N HIS A 257 5.89 5.70 2.72
CA HIS A 257 5.86 4.25 2.94
C HIS A 257 4.50 3.64 2.58
N LEU A 258 3.40 4.27 2.97
CA LEU A 258 2.05 3.84 2.58
C LEU A 258 1.86 3.93 1.05
N LYS A 259 2.36 4.99 0.41
CA LYS A 259 2.31 5.12 -1.06
C LYS A 259 3.15 4.07 -1.78
N SER A 260 4.32 3.67 -1.26
CA SER A 260 5.10 2.58 -1.82
C SER A 260 4.37 1.24 -1.72
N PHE A 261 3.69 1.00 -0.60
CA PHE A 261 2.86 -0.18 -0.37
C PHE A 261 1.66 -0.25 -1.32
N TYR A 262 0.92 0.87 -1.51
CA TYR A 262 -0.15 0.96 -2.52
C TYR A 262 0.36 0.73 -3.96
N ARG A 263 1.61 1.02 -4.21
CA ARG A 263 2.27 0.88 -5.52
C ARG A 263 2.60 -0.57 -5.84
N GLU A 264 2.98 -1.36 -4.86
CA GLU A 264 3.17 -2.80 -4.99
C GLU A 264 1.81 -3.52 -5.14
N ALA A 265 0.76 -3.01 -4.52
CA ALA A 265 -0.61 -3.49 -4.65
C ALA A 265 -1.30 -3.09 -5.98
N LYS A 266 -0.58 -2.46 -6.95
CA LYS A 266 -1.08 -2.08 -8.30
C LYS A 266 -2.51 -1.56 -8.32
N VAL A 267 -2.72 -0.38 -7.78
CA VAL A 267 -3.87 0.43 -8.18
C VAL A 267 -3.39 1.31 -9.34
N ASP A 268 -3.96 1.08 -10.51
CA ASP A 268 -3.80 1.93 -11.70
C ASP A 268 -4.18 3.37 -11.33
N GLN A 269 -3.20 4.16 -10.90
CA GLN A 269 -3.40 5.59 -10.71
C GLN A 269 -3.10 6.28 -12.03
N LYS A 270 -4.15 6.60 -12.75
CA LYS A 270 -4.13 7.63 -13.78
C LYS A 270 -3.58 8.92 -13.18
N GLU A 271 -2.80 9.63 -13.96
CA GLU A 271 -2.04 10.86 -13.73
C GLU A 271 -2.75 12.01 -12.97
N THR A 272 -3.99 11.80 -12.52
CA THR A 272 -4.91 12.87 -12.08
C THR A 272 -4.57 13.46 -10.71
N ASN A 273 -3.76 12.82 -9.87
CA ASN A 273 -3.52 13.28 -8.49
C ASN A 273 -2.17 13.99 -8.26
N LEU A 274 -1.27 13.97 -9.25
CA LEU A 274 0.04 14.62 -9.10
C LEU A 274 -0.08 16.15 -9.16
N ASN A 275 -0.99 16.67 -9.97
CA ASN A 275 -1.24 18.11 -10.14
C ASN A 275 -1.83 18.78 -8.89
N GLU A 276 -2.42 18.02 -7.99
CA GLU A 276 -2.95 18.55 -6.73
C GLU A 276 -1.86 18.72 -5.65
N ILE A 277 -0.74 18.02 -5.78
CA ILE A 277 0.33 17.97 -4.78
C ILE A 277 1.57 18.74 -5.22
N VAL A 278 1.82 18.77 -6.53
CA VAL A 278 3.02 19.34 -7.15
C VAL A 278 2.64 20.32 -8.25
N ASP A 279 3.32 21.46 -8.30
CA ASP A 279 3.09 22.46 -9.34
C ASP A 279 3.34 21.88 -10.73
N GLN A 280 2.48 22.22 -11.70
CA GLN A 280 2.57 21.75 -13.08
C GLN A 280 3.95 22.00 -13.69
N SER A 281 4.58 23.12 -13.35
CA SER A 281 5.93 23.47 -13.77
C SER A 281 6.99 22.45 -13.36
N THR A 282 6.89 21.93 -12.14
CA THR A 282 7.79 20.86 -11.64
C THR A 282 7.56 19.53 -12.36
N ILE A 283 6.30 19.21 -12.67
CA ILE A 283 5.95 18.00 -13.43
C ILE A 283 6.52 18.08 -14.85
N ASP A 284 6.39 19.22 -15.52
CA ASP A 284 6.91 19.44 -16.87
C ASP A 284 8.44 19.38 -16.90
N LEU A 285 9.11 19.93 -15.89
CA LEU A 285 10.55 19.78 -15.72
C LEU A 285 10.95 18.31 -15.57
N THR A 286 10.22 17.55 -14.77
CA THR A 286 10.52 16.13 -14.55
C THR A 286 10.30 15.29 -15.80
N LYS A 287 9.28 15.61 -16.63
CA LYS A 287 9.08 14.98 -17.95
C LYS A 287 10.28 15.23 -18.86
N LYS A 288 10.80 16.48 -18.92
CA LYS A 288 11.99 16.81 -19.69
C LYS A 288 13.25 16.08 -19.19
N ILE A 289 13.39 15.94 -17.86
CA ILE A 289 14.49 15.16 -17.25
C ILE A 289 14.37 13.69 -17.70
N LYS A 290 13.17 13.08 -17.63
CA LYS A 290 12.93 11.69 -18.06
C LYS A 290 13.30 11.49 -19.52
N GLU A 291 12.82 12.36 -20.42
CA GLU A 291 13.10 12.29 -21.86
C GLU A 291 14.61 12.38 -22.14
N ARG A 292 15.31 13.25 -21.46
CA ARG A 292 16.77 13.40 -21.63
C ARG A 292 17.53 12.18 -21.13
N LEU A 293 17.15 11.63 -19.99
CA LEU A 293 17.75 10.42 -19.43
C LEU A 293 17.54 9.20 -20.37
N GLN A 294 16.37 9.09 -20.98
CA GLN A 294 16.08 8.02 -21.93
C GLN A 294 16.83 8.17 -23.25
N ASN A 295 16.97 9.39 -23.76
CA ASN A 295 17.61 9.65 -25.06
C ASN A 295 19.14 9.64 -25.00
N ASP A 296 19.72 10.24 -23.97
CA ASP A 296 21.17 10.47 -23.91
C ASP A 296 21.91 9.32 -23.19
N TYR A 297 21.21 8.51 -22.35
CA TYR A 297 21.86 7.54 -21.45
C TYR A 297 21.28 6.13 -21.50
N VAL A 298 20.34 5.84 -22.40
CA VAL A 298 19.67 4.51 -22.50
C VAL A 298 19.05 4.07 -21.12
N TYR A 299 18.77 5.05 -20.26
CA TYR A 299 18.20 4.77 -18.94
C TYR A 299 16.70 4.56 -19.05
N ASN A 300 16.24 3.34 -18.80
CA ASN A 300 14.81 3.02 -18.82
C ASN A 300 14.13 3.50 -17.52
N ALA A 301 13.78 4.79 -17.49
CA ALA A 301 13.02 5.37 -16.38
C ALA A 301 11.58 4.81 -16.42
N GLY A 302 11.23 3.97 -15.46
CA GLY A 302 9.88 3.41 -15.33
C GLY A 302 8.78 4.48 -15.20
N ASP A 303 7.52 4.09 -15.34
CA ASP A 303 6.36 5.02 -15.34
C ASP A 303 6.25 5.87 -14.08
N ASN A 304 6.83 5.38 -13.00
CA ASN A 304 6.80 6.03 -11.70
C ASN A 304 7.90 7.09 -11.48
N PHE A 305 8.84 7.23 -12.43
CA PHE A 305 9.94 8.18 -12.33
C PHE A 305 9.44 9.63 -12.22
N ILE A 306 8.46 10.00 -13.05
CA ILE A 306 7.89 11.35 -13.05
C ILE A 306 7.29 11.67 -11.67
N TYR A 307 6.51 10.75 -11.11
CA TYR A 307 5.87 10.96 -9.82
C TYR A 307 6.88 11.15 -8.68
N ALA A 308 7.83 10.22 -8.54
CA ALA A 308 8.83 10.26 -7.48
C ALA A 308 9.74 11.49 -7.60
N MET A 309 10.25 11.76 -8.80
CA MET A 309 11.16 12.88 -9.04
C MET A 309 10.46 14.23 -8.85
N SER A 310 9.20 14.38 -9.29
CA SER A 310 8.43 15.61 -9.10
C SER A 310 8.21 15.93 -7.62
N LEU A 311 7.91 14.93 -6.80
CA LEU A 311 7.76 15.10 -5.35
C LEU A 311 9.09 15.49 -4.69
N HIS A 312 10.20 14.86 -5.08
CA HIS A 312 11.52 15.20 -4.55
C HIS A 312 11.93 16.63 -4.90
N ILE A 313 11.77 17.04 -6.16
CA ILE A 313 12.09 18.40 -6.60
C ILE A 313 11.19 19.42 -5.89
N SER A 314 9.87 19.18 -5.83
CA SER A 314 8.94 20.08 -5.14
C SER A 314 9.28 20.25 -3.65
N SER A 315 9.56 19.14 -2.97
CA SER A 315 9.98 19.15 -1.56
C SER A 315 11.30 19.91 -1.35
N PHE A 316 12.26 19.70 -2.21
CA PHE A 316 13.56 20.38 -2.17
C PHE A 316 13.40 21.88 -2.34
N ILE A 317 12.63 22.32 -3.34
CA ILE A 317 12.40 23.75 -3.60
C ILE A 317 11.64 24.42 -2.44
N LYS A 318 10.60 23.77 -1.90
CA LYS A 318 9.89 24.28 -0.72
C LYS A 318 10.83 24.48 0.47
N ARG A 319 11.78 23.55 0.67
CA ARG A 319 12.79 23.64 1.74
C ARG A 319 13.74 24.81 1.54
N ILE A 320 14.26 25.01 0.33
CA ILE A 320 15.13 26.16 0.01
C ILE A 320 14.39 27.48 0.23
N ARG A 321 13.17 27.61 -0.29
CA ARG A 321 12.35 28.84 -0.16
C ARG A 321 11.96 29.15 1.29
N SER A 322 11.87 28.13 2.14
CA SER A 322 11.61 28.30 3.58
C SER A 322 12.85 28.63 4.41
N GLY A 323 14.03 28.82 3.78
CA GLY A 323 15.28 29.18 4.45
C GLY A 323 15.85 28.09 5.37
N LYS A 324 15.36 26.85 5.27
CA LYS A 324 15.89 25.75 6.09
C LYS A 324 17.18 25.22 5.49
N PRO A 325 18.30 25.21 6.26
CA PRO A 325 19.58 24.76 5.75
C PRO A 325 19.53 23.27 5.35
N MET A 326 20.20 22.94 4.25
CA MET A 326 20.45 21.55 3.90
C MET A 326 21.47 20.97 4.89
N ARG A 327 21.16 19.78 5.42
CA ARG A 327 22.14 19.03 6.21
C ARG A 327 23.32 18.65 5.31
N ALA A 328 24.52 18.74 5.85
CA ALA A 328 25.70 18.20 5.20
C ALA A 328 25.47 16.70 4.94
N VAL A 329 25.78 16.27 3.72
CA VAL A 329 25.72 14.85 3.34
C VAL A 329 26.72 14.10 4.22
N SER A 330 26.30 12.98 4.84
CA SER A 330 27.21 12.20 5.68
C SER A 330 28.42 11.72 4.88
N GLY A 331 29.59 11.65 5.53
CA GLY A 331 30.85 11.24 4.89
C GLY A 331 30.77 9.86 4.21
N ASP A 332 29.92 8.97 4.73
CA ASP A 332 29.69 7.63 4.19
C ASP A 332 28.99 7.69 2.82
N ILE A 333 28.03 8.58 2.64
CA ILE A 333 27.36 8.79 1.35
C ILE A 333 28.34 9.38 0.32
N VAL A 334 29.18 10.34 0.73
CA VAL A 334 30.21 10.93 -0.15
C VAL A 334 31.22 9.88 -0.61
N THR A 335 31.54 8.92 0.24
CA THR A 335 32.44 7.82 -0.10
C THR A 335 31.77 6.82 -1.04
N MET A 336 30.52 6.44 -0.75
CA MET A 336 29.75 5.49 -1.57
C MET A 336 29.50 6.01 -3.00
N VAL A 337 29.23 7.31 -3.16
CA VAL A 337 28.99 7.95 -4.46
C VAL A 337 30.21 7.91 -5.37
N LYS A 338 31.44 7.85 -4.81
CA LYS A 338 32.68 7.73 -5.60
C LYS A 338 32.83 6.40 -6.33
N ASP A 339 32.15 5.37 -5.85
CA ASP A 339 32.15 4.03 -6.44
C ASP A 339 31.22 3.94 -7.66
N TYR A 340 30.36 4.96 -7.89
CA TYR A 340 29.40 5.06 -8.98
C TYR A 340 29.58 6.33 -9.83
N PRO A 341 30.69 6.47 -10.58
CA PRO A 341 31.04 7.71 -11.29
C PRO A 341 30.08 8.07 -12.43
N GLU A 342 29.42 7.09 -13.05
CA GLU A 342 28.43 7.34 -14.11
C GLU A 342 27.12 7.88 -13.52
N ASP A 343 26.65 7.32 -12.41
CA ASP A 343 25.47 7.82 -11.72
C ASP A 343 25.68 9.23 -11.16
N LEU A 344 26.90 9.55 -10.69
CA LEU A 344 27.25 10.88 -10.24
C LEU A 344 27.19 11.90 -11.39
N ARG A 345 27.70 11.55 -12.56
CA ARG A 345 27.61 12.40 -13.77
C ARG A 345 26.16 12.69 -14.16
N LEU A 346 25.33 11.65 -14.08
CA LEU A 346 23.90 11.74 -14.37
C LEU A 346 23.20 12.67 -13.36
N ALA A 347 23.47 12.50 -12.08
CA ALA A 347 22.94 13.34 -11.00
C ALA A 347 23.36 14.82 -11.16
N GLU A 348 24.62 15.09 -11.54
CA GLU A 348 25.10 16.46 -11.82
C GLU A 348 24.37 17.12 -13.00
N GLN A 349 24.02 16.36 -14.03
CA GLN A 349 23.25 16.90 -15.15
C GLN A 349 21.81 17.21 -14.76
N VAL A 350 21.16 16.30 -14.02
CA VAL A 350 19.82 16.53 -13.47
C VAL A 350 19.83 17.78 -12.57
N LYS A 351 20.84 17.92 -11.72
CA LYS A 351 21.04 19.12 -10.89
C LYS A 351 21.10 20.40 -11.73
N LYS A 352 21.91 20.42 -12.78
CA LYS A 352 22.00 21.58 -13.70
C LYS A 352 20.67 21.91 -14.37
N MET A 353 19.90 20.92 -14.75
CA MET A 353 18.57 21.14 -15.33
C MET A 353 17.61 21.78 -14.33
N ILE A 354 17.67 21.37 -13.06
CA ILE A 354 16.87 21.95 -11.98
C ILE A 354 17.30 23.39 -11.71
N GLU A 355 18.62 23.65 -11.59
CA GLU A 355 19.18 24.98 -11.35
C GLU A 355 18.92 25.99 -12.48
N GLN A 356 18.77 25.53 -13.71
CA GLN A 356 18.43 26.39 -14.86
C GLN A 356 16.92 26.71 -14.92
N TYR A 357 16.11 25.93 -14.26
CA TYR A 357 14.66 26.08 -14.31
C TYR A 357 14.12 26.93 -13.17
N TYR A 358 14.78 26.98 -12.02
CA TYR A 358 14.40 27.73 -10.82
C TYR A 358 15.42 28.79 -10.44
#